data_4eb200769f2aac9b9988f972f9a80ba5
#
_entry.id   4eb200769f2aac9b9988f972f9a80ba5
#
_cell.length_a   1.000
_cell.length_b   1.000
_cell.length_c   1.000
_cell.angle_alpha   90.00
_cell.angle_beta   90.00
_cell.angle_gamma   90.00
#
_symmetry.space_group_name_H-M   'P 1'
#
loop_
_entity.id
_entity.type
_entity.pdbx_description
1 polymer ?
#
loop_
_entity_poly.entity_id
_entity_poly.type
_entity_poly.pdbx_seq_one_letter_code
_entity_poly.pdbx_strand_id
1 'polypeptide(L)' 'MSRRVLSIVAAEPAAIDDLIERTARPAQAISVAVAELELAGLAYRRGHVLFAA' A
#
# COMPACT_ATOMS: atom_id res chain seq x y z
N MET A 1 2.26 1.89 9.96
CA MET A 1 2.00 0.93 8.84
C MET A 1 2.17 1.57 7.47
N SER A 2 1.74 2.80 7.28
CA SER A 2 1.82 3.43 5.95
C SER A 2 3.27 3.55 5.45
N ARG A 3 4.22 3.86 6.33
CA ARG A 3 5.63 3.92 5.93
C ARG A 3 6.13 2.58 5.40
N ARG A 4 5.72 1.49 6.03
CA ARG A 4 6.14 0.15 5.62
C ARG A 4 5.54 -0.20 4.25
N VAL A 5 4.27 0.12 4.05
CA VAL A 5 3.61 -0.11 2.77
C VAL A 5 4.28 0.72 1.68
N LEU A 6 4.57 1.98 1.96
CA LEU A 6 5.25 2.85 1.00
C LEU A 6 6.62 2.30 0.62
N SER A 7 7.37 1.80 1.60
CA SER A 7 8.68 1.21 1.35
C SER A 7 8.59 0.01 0.40
N ILE A 8 7.56 -0.81 0.58
CA ILE A 8 7.36 -1.98 -0.27
C ILE A 8 7.05 -1.56 -1.71
N VAL A 9 6.07 -0.66 -1.89
CA VAL A 9 5.66 -0.27 -3.24
C VAL A 9 6.66 0.66 -3.92
N ALA A 10 7.51 1.34 -3.16
CA ALA A 10 8.58 2.15 -3.73
C ALA A 10 9.61 1.27 -4.42
N ALA A 11 9.84 0.06 -3.90
CA ALA A 11 10.75 -0.89 -4.52
C ALA A 11 10.09 -1.50 -5.78
N GLU A 12 8.80 -1.83 -5.68
CA GLU A 12 8.07 -2.49 -6.77
C GLU A 12 6.57 -2.38 -6.52
N PRO A 13 5.77 -1.99 -7.52
CA PRO A 13 4.32 -1.96 -7.33
C PRO A 13 3.80 -3.31 -6.86
N ALA A 14 2.78 -3.29 -6.01
CA ALA A 14 2.26 -4.51 -5.39
C ALA A 14 0.75 -4.47 -5.32
N ALA A 15 0.14 -5.64 -5.48
CA ALA A 15 -1.31 -5.79 -5.29
C ALA A 15 -1.64 -5.64 -3.81
N ILE A 16 -2.84 -5.15 -3.53
CA ILE A 16 -3.29 -4.97 -2.14
C ILE A 16 -3.23 -6.30 -1.38
N ASP A 17 -3.66 -7.39 -2.00
CA ASP A 17 -3.62 -8.71 -1.38
C ASP A 17 -2.18 -9.13 -1.03
N ASP A 18 -1.24 -8.79 -1.90
CA ASP A 18 0.16 -9.09 -1.66
C ASP A 18 0.70 -8.30 -0.48
N LEU A 19 0.26 -7.05 -0.34
CA LEU A 19 0.64 -6.22 0.81
C LEU A 19 0.13 -6.83 2.12
N ILE A 20 -1.09 -7.35 2.10
CA ILE A 20 -1.66 -8.01 3.28
C ILE A 20 -0.79 -9.22 3.67
N GLU A 21 -0.41 -10.03 2.69
CA GLU A 21 0.42 -11.21 2.96
C GLU A 21 1.81 -10.84 3.46
N ARG A 22 2.45 -9.88 2.79
CA ARG A 22 3.83 -9.50 3.13
C ARG A 22 3.94 -8.86 4.50
N THR A 23 2.94 -8.08 4.89
CA THR A 23 2.97 -7.39 6.18
C THR A 23 2.39 -8.22 7.30
N ALA A 24 1.67 -9.31 6.96
CA ALA A 24 0.94 -10.14 7.92
C ALA A 24 -0.05 -9.31 8.75
N ARG A 25 -0.61 -8.25 8.14
CA ARG A 25 -1.58 -7.37 8.79
C ARG A 25 -2.96 -7.57 8.22
N PRO A 26 -4.02 -7.30 9.01
CA PRO A 26 -5.38 -7.42 8.52
C PRO A 26 -5.64 -6.49 7.32
N ALA A 27 -6.57 -6.90 6.46
CA ALA A 27 -6.93 -6.11 5.30
C ALA A 27 -7.33 -4.68 5.67
N GLN A 28 -8.01 -4.50 6.81
CA GLN A 28 -8.43 -3.18 7.24
C GLN A 28 -7.24 -2.28 7.54
N ALA A 29 -6.20 -2.80 8.18
CA ALA A 29 -4.99 -2.02 8.48
C ALA A 29 -4.30 -1.58 7.18
N ILE A 30 -4.25 -2.46 6.20
CA ILE A 30 -3.66 -2.14 4.90
C ILE A 30 -4.51 -1.10 4.17
N SER A 31 -5.84 -1.23 4.21
CA SER A 31 -6.72 -0.24 3.57
C SER A 31 -6.53 1.15 4.15
N VAL A 32 -6.38 1.26 5.46
CA VAL A 32 -6.13 2.55 6.12
C VAL A 32 -4.78 3.11 5.68
N ALA A 33 -3.75 2.28 5.66
CA ALA A 33 -2.42 2.71 5.24
C ALA A 33 -2.42 3.20 3.79
N VAL A 34 -3.09 2.47 2.91
CA VAL A 34 -3.19 2.84 1.49
C VAL A 34 -3.92 4.18 1.35
N ALA A 35 -5.02 4.36 2.06
CA ALA A 35 -5.77 5.61 2.01
C ALA A 35 -4.91 6.79 2.50
N GLU A 36 -4.14 6.59 3.55
CA GLU A 36 -3.23 7.63 4.06
C GLU A 36 -2.19 8.03 3.02
N LEU A 37 -1.61 7.04 2.34
CA LEU A 37 -0.60 7.32 1.31
C LEU A 37 -1.22 8.03 0.11
N GLU A 38 -2.42 7.65 -0.28
CA GLU A 38 -3.12 8.30 -1.39
C GLU A 38 -3.44 9.75 -1.06
N LEU A 39 -3.93 10.01 0.14
CA LEU A 39 -4.26 11.37 0.59
C LEU A 39 -3.02 12.25 0.68
N ALA A 40 -1.88 11.67 1.05
CA ALA A 40 -0.63 12.40 1.14
C ALA A 40 0.03 12.59 -0.23
N GLY A 41 -0.50 11.98 -1.28
CA GLY A 41 0.08 12.08 -2.61
C GLY A 41 1.34 11.25 -2.79
N LEU A 42 1.56 10.28 -1.91
CA LEU A 42 2.76 9.44 -1.94
C LEU A 42 2.56 8.14 -2.69
N ALA A 43 1.32 7.77 -2.96
CA ALA A 43 1.00 6.55 -3.71
C ALA A 43 -0.31 6.74 -4.45
N TYR A 44 -0.52 5.92 -5.46
CA TYR A 44 -1.78 5.90 -6.19
C TYR A 44 -2.12 4.46 -6.55
N ARG A 45 -3.39 4.22 -6.78
CA ARG A 45 -3.87 2.88 -7.06
C ARG A 45 -4.45 2.80 -8.45
N ARG A 46 -4.15 1.70 -9.15
CA ARG A 46 -4.77 1.37 -10.43
C ARG A 46 -5.34 -0.04 -10.29
N GLY A 47 -6.69 -0.12 -10.29
CA GLY A 47 -7.35 -1.38 -9.99
C GLY A 47 -7.02 -1.81 -8.57
N HIS A 48 -6.38 -2.96 -8.42
CA HIS A 48 -6.00 -3.49 -7.11
C HIS A 48 -4.49 -3.45 -6.88
N VAL A 49 -3.77 -2.70 -7.71
CA VAL A 49 -2.30 -2.58 -7.59
C VAL A 49 -1.96 -1.17 -7.14
N LEU A 50 -1.10 -1.08 -6.11
CA LEU A 50 -0.64 0.18 -5.57
C LEU A 50 0.74 0.52 -6.13
N PHE A 51 0.91 1.77 -6.53
CA PHE A 51 2.16 2.31 -7.07
C PHE A 51 2.63 3.47 -6.20
N ALA A 52 3.94 3.59 -6.03
CA ALA A 52 4.50 4.78 -5.40
C ALA A 52 4.45 5.94 -6.40
N ALA A 53 4.08 7.11 -5.91
CA ALA A 53 4.04 8.31 -6.73
C ALA A 53 5.45 8.81 -7.08
#